data_32983a3507f4ce1f9e9e3a3a0b81d09b
#
_entry.id   32983a3507f4ce1f9e9e3a3a0b81d09b
#
_cell.length_a   1.000
_cell.length_b   1.000
_cell.length_c   1.000
_cell.angle_alpha   90.00
_cell.angle_beta   90.00
_cell.angle_gamma   90.00
#
_symmetry.space_group_name_H-M   'P 1'
#
loop_
_entity.id
_entity.type
_entity.pdbx_description
1 polymer ?
#
loop_
_entity_poly.entity_id
_entity_poly.type
_entity_poly.pdbx_seq_one_letter_code
_entity_poly.pdbx_strand_id
1 'polypeptide(L)'
;MNTWEANIRKVVPYTPGEQPNQPDMIKLNTNENPYPPAPGVEKALHGIQPDTLRLYPDPTAGDLVHAIACNYGLKDEQVFVGVGSDDVLAMSFLTFFNSDKPILFPDITYSFYDVWADLFRIPYECKALDENFCIRKEDYFGENGGIIFPNPNAPTGVELPLGDIEEILLHNRDVIVIVDEAYVDFGAKSALELIEKYDNLLVVQTFSKSRSMAGMRIGFACGHPQLISFLNDVKYSFNSYTMDRTTLVTGVAAIQDKAYFTETCEKIIATREWAKKELAALGFTFPDSKTNFIFASHKSCPAKEIFEALRQEHIYVRYFPKPRIDNHLRITVGTQEEMEKLIHFLEKYLKNHK
;
A
#
# COMPACT_ATOMS: atom_id res chain seq x y z
N MET A 1 0.25 36.06 19.20
CA MET A 1 0.94 34.83 18.80
C MET A 1 2.13 34.69 19.74
N ASN A 2 2.27 33.57 20.45
CA ASN A 2 3.40 33.38 21.34
C ASN A 2 4.69 33.29 20.55
N THR A 3 5.80 33.82 21.09
CA THR A 3 7.08 33.84 20.35
C THR A 3 7.63 32.45 20.01
N TRP A 4 7.31 31.42 20.79
CA TRP A 4 7.72 30.03 20.51
C TRP A 4 6.95 29.36 19.33
N GLU A 5 5.74 29.85 19.01
CA GLU A 5 4.93 29.29 17.90
C GLU A 5 5.60 29.45 16.53
N ALA A 6 6.48 30.44 16.39
CA ALA A 6 7.25 30.65 15.14
C ALA A 6 8.28 29.53 14.88
N ASN A 7 8.69 28.82 15.94
CA ASN A 7 9.71 27.77 15.87
C ASN A 7 9.12 26.35 15.79
N ILE A 8 7.77 26.23 15.73
CA ILE A 8 7.11 24.93 15.61
C ILE A 8 6.97 24.55 14.14
N ARG A 9 7.33 23.31 13.82
CA ARG A 9 7.05 22.74 12.49
C ARG A 9 5.54 22.60 12.29
N LYS A 10 5.02 23.27 11.27
CA LYS A 10 3.62 23.20 10.87
C LYS A 10 3.53 22.32 9.62
N VAL A 11 2.68 21.32 9.66
CA VAL A 11 2.39 20.41 8.55
C VAL A 11 0.88 20.20 8.42
N VAL A 12 0.42 19.89 7.23
CA VAL A 12 -0.94 19.40 7.01
C VAL A 12 -0.90 17.88 7.14
N PRO A 13 -1.52 17.29 8.18
CA PRO A 13 -1.42 15.86 8.39
C PRO A 13 -2.28 15.08 7.39
N TYR A 14 -1.91 13.84 7.15
CA TYR A 14 -2.76 12.88 6.45
C TYR A 14 -4.12 12.71 7.15
N THR A 15 -5.18 12.62 6.35
CA THR A 15 -6.52 12.34 6.87
C THR A 15 -6.86 10.86 6.65
N PRO A 16 -6.92 10.05 7.73
CA PRO A 16 -7.27 8.63 7.63
C PRO A 16 -8.65 8.40 7.02
N GLY A 17 -8.84 7.22 6.43
CA GLY A 17 -10.16 6.76 6.04
C GLY A 17 -11.08 6.62 7.26
N GLU A 18 -12.39 6.77 7.03
CA GLU A 18 -13.40 6.52 8.07
C GLU A 18 -13.22 5.11 8.64
N GLN A 19 -13.27 5.00 9.98
CA GLN A 19 -13.22 3.72 10.69
C GLN A 19 -14.61 3.49 11.32
N PRO A 20 -15.58 2.98 10.54
CA PRO A 20 -16.91 2.69 11.06
C PRO A 20 -16.84 1.58 12.12
N ASN A 21 -17.71 1.67 13.13
CA ASN A 21 -17.87 0.67 14.17
C ASN A 21 -19.38 0.45 14.40
N GLN A 22 -20.03 -0.24 13.47
CA GLN A 22 -21.44 -0.55 13.50
C GLN A 22 -21.62 -2.07 13.47
N PRO A 23 -22.59 -2.63 14.19
CA PRO A 23 -22.94 -4.05 14.05
C PRO A 23 -23.39 -4.32 12.61
N ASP A 24 -23.04 -5.49 12.08
CA ASP A 24 -23.43 -5.99 10.75
C ASP A 24 -23.00 -5.11 9.56
N MET A 25 -21.98 -4.23 9.75
CA MET A 25 -21.44 -3.42 8.66
C MET A 25 -20.67 -4.26 7.63
N ILE A 26 -20.69 -3.82 6.39
CA ILE A 26 -19.83 -4.30 5.31
C ILE A 26 -18.72 -3.26 5.08
N LYS A 27 -17.49 -3.57 5.47
CA LYS A 27 -16.36 -2.62 5.45
C LYS A 27 -15.46 -2.79 4.23
N LEU A 28 -15.72 -2.02 3.19
CA LEU A 28 -15.02 -2.05 1.90
C LEU A 28 -14.26 -0.74 1.59
N ASN A 29 -13.72 -0.05 2.59
CA ASN A 29 -13.18 1.31 2.44
C ASN A 29 -11.67 1.45 2.69
N THR A 30 -11.01 0.52 3.38
CA THR A 30 -9.60 0.66 3.80
C THR A 30 -8.67 -0.44 3.26
N ASN A 31 -9.14 -1.22 2.28
CA ASN A 31 -8.36 -2.25 1.59
C ASN A 31 -7.82 -3.32 2.55
N GLU A 32 -8.56 -3.63 3.61
CA GLU A 32 -8.24 -4.73 4.50
C GLU A 32 -8.56 -6.07 3.82
N ASN A 33 -7.85 -7.10 4.20
CA ASN A 33 -8.12 -8.45 3.72
C ASN A 33 -9.37 -9.01 4.43
N PRO A 34 -10.34 -9.57 3.73
CA PRO A 34 -11.56 -10.11 4.35
C PRO A 34 -11.34 -11.46 5.07
N TYR A 35 -10.20 -12.10 4.85
CA TYR A 35 -9.85 -13.36 5.49
C TYR A 35 -8.94 -13.13 6.70
N PRO A 36 -8.96 -13.97 7.74
CA PRO A 36 -8.06 -13.87 8.88
C PRO A 36 -6.60 -14.08 8.46
N PRO A 37 -5.62 -13.75 9.33
CA PRO A 37 -4.23 -14.11 9.08
C PRO A 37 -4.03 -15.64 9.09
N ALA A 38 -2.87 -16.09 8.61
CA ALA A 38 -2.52 -17.51 8.55
C ALA A 38 -2.69 -18.21 9.92
N PRO A 39 -3.15 -19.47 9.97
CA PRO A 39 -3.41 -20.20 11.23
C PRO A 39 -2.21 -20.25 12.18
N GLY A 40 -0.97 -20.25 11.63
CA GLY A 40 0.25 -20.18 12.42
C GLY A 40 0.39 -18.93 13.27
N VAL A 41 -0.25 -17.82 12.88
CA VAL A 41 -0.25 -16.55 13.61
C VAL A 41 -0.95 -16.70 14.96
N GLU A 42 -2.11 -17.33 15.00
CA GLU A 42 -2.84 -17.61 16.25
C GLU A 42 -1.98 -18.43 17.21
N LYS A 43 -1.35 -19.50 16.71
CA LYS A 43 -0.44 -20.34 17.50
C LYS A 43 0.74 -19.53 18.04
N ALA A 44 1.31 -18.64 17.23
CA ALA A 44 2.42 -17.77 17.63
C ALA A 44 2.00 -16.81 18.75
N LEU A 45 0.80 -16.21 18.66
CA LEU A 45 0.22 -15.34 19.69
C LEU A 45 0.06 -16.07 21.02
N HIS A 46 -0.52 -17.28 21.01
CA HIS A 46 -0.70 -18.07 22.22
C HIS A 46 0.62 -18.57 22.82
N GLY A 47 1.68 -18.63 22.03
CA GLY A 47 3.03 -19.04 22.47
C GLY A 47 3.81 -17.96 23.23
N ILE A 48 3.35 -16.69 23.20
CA ILE A 48 4.04 -15.59 23.85
C ILE A 48 3.93 -15.70 25.36
N GLN A 49 5.08 -15.76 26.02
CA GLN A 49 5.14 -15.78 27.48
C GLN A 49 5.12 -14.35 28.02
N PRO A 50 4.14 -13.96 28.88
CA PRO A 50 4.02 -12.58 29.38
C PRO A 50 5.28 -12.05 30.04
N ASP A 51 6.05 -12.88 30.73
CA ASP A 51 7.32 -12.49 31.38
C ASP A 51 8.36 -11.97 30.39
N THR A 52 8.31 -12.40 29.13
CA THR A 52 9.23 -11.91 28.09
C THR A 52 8.98 -10.46 27.67
N LEU A 53 7.77 -9.91 27.95
CA LEU A 53 7.39 -8.55 27.58
C LEU A 53 8.16 -7.48 28.38
N ARG A 54 8.79 -7.82 29.50
CA ARG A 54 9.67 -6.92 30.27
C ARG A 54 11.04 -6.68 29.59
N LEU A 55 11.38 -7.45 28.57
CA LEU A 55 12.65 -7.35 27.85
C LEU A 55 12.46 -6.66 26.51
N TYR A 56 13.43 -5.84 26.12
CA TYR A 56 13.46 -5.27 24.77
C TYR A 56 13.44 -6.39 23.71
N PRO A 57 12.73 -6.19 22.57
CA PRO A 57 12.80 -7.08 21.43
C PRO A 57 14.17 -7.02 20.75
N ASP A 58 14.41 -7.91 19.79
CA ASP A 58 15.59 -7.84 18.93
C ASP A 58 15.52 -6.55 18.05
N PRO A 59 16.46 -5.61 18.19
CA PRO A 59 16.47 -4.39 17.40
C PRO A 59 16.73 -4.62 15.91
N THR A 60 17.35 -5.75 15.56
CA THR A 60 17.63 -6.13 14.16
C THR A 60 16.43 -6.81 13.49
N ALA A 61 15.45 -7.29 14.28
CA ALA A 61 14.35 -8.11 13.79
C ALA A 61 14.83 -9.34 12.98
N GLY A 62 15.97 -9.92 13.36
CA GLY A 62 16.74 -10.89 12.59
C GLY A 62 15.94 -12.08 12.09
N ASP A 63 15.12 -12.70 12.95
CA ASP A 63 14.28 -13.84 12.56
C ASP A 63 13.26 -13.46 11.48
N LEU A 64 12.66 -12.26 11.56
CA LEU A 64 11.70 -11.79 10.57
C LEU A 64 12.40 -11.43 9.26
N VAL A 65 13.53 -10.72 9.31
CA VAL A 65 14.38 -10.41 8.15
C VAL A 65 14.77 -11.70 7.44
N HIS A 66 15.27 -12.70 8.17
CA HIS A 66 15.65 -14.00 7.61
C HIS A 66 14.47 -14.73 6.95
N ALA A 67 13.31 -14.73 7.62
CA ALA A 67 12.10 -15.37 7.07
C ALA A 67 11.61 -14.70 5.78
N ILE A 68 11.67 -13.37 5.69
CA ILE A 68 11.36 -12.60 4.48
C ILE A 68 12.39 -12.92 3.38
N ALA A 69 13.68 -12.84 3.68
CA ALA A 69 14.75 -13.13 2.74
C ALA A 69 14.58 -14.53 2.13
N CYS A 70 14.39 -15.56 2.96
CA CYS A 70 14.12 -16.94 2.52
C CYS A 70 12.86 -17.06 1.64
N ASN A 71 11.82 -16.30 1.95
CA ASN A 71 10.56 -16.33 1.18
C ASN A 71 10.75 -15.84 -0.26
N TYR A 72 11.58 -14.82 -0.44
CA TYR A 72 11.83 -14.17 -1.74
C TYR A 72 13.14 -14.61 -2.41
N GLY A 73 13.89 -15.54 -1.81
CA GLY A 73 15.19 -16.01 -2.35
C GLY A 73 16.30 -14.95 -2.30
N LEU A 74 16.23 -14.06 -1.31
CA LEU A 74 17.17 -12.98 -1.07
C LEU A 74 18.14 -13.34 0.07
N LYS A 75 19.13 -12.47 0.29
CA LYS A 75 19.99 -12.49 1.47
C LYS A 75 19.44 -11.56 2.54
N ASP A 76 19.78 -11.81 3.80
CA ASP A 76 19.32 -11.01 4.94
C ASP A 76 19.72 -9.53 4.81
N GLU A 77 20.91 -9.26 4.29
CA GLU A 77 21.41 -7.89 4.04
C GLU A 77 20.66 -7.13 2.93
N GLN A 78 19.78 -7.79 2.20
CA GLN A 78 18.92 -7.17 1.16
C GLN A 78 17.53 -6.82 1.69
N VAL A 79 17.24 -7.05 2.98
CA VAL A 79 15.92 -6.87 3.56
C VAL A 79 15.97 -5.90 4.75
N PHE A 80 15.09 -4.91 4.74
CA PHE A 80 14.83 -3.98 5.84
C PHE A 80 13.39 -4.16 6.34
N VAL A 81 13.14 -4.12 7.66
CA VAL A 81 11.80 -4.18 8.23
C VAL A 81 11.47 -2.96 9.08
N GLY A 82 10.19 -2.56 9.08
CA GLY A 82 9.69 -1.42 9.84
C GLY A 82 8.22 -1.59 10.25
N VAL A 83 7.69 -0.59 10.97
CA VAL A 83 6.34 -0.61 11.56
C VAL A 83 5.27 -0.26 10.52
N GLY A 84 5.05 -1.17 9.57
CA GLY A 84 4.23 -0.97 8.38
C GLY A 84 5.02 -0.32 7.24
N SER A 85 4.48 -0.40 6.03
CA SER A 85 5.09 0.26 4.87
C SER A 85 5.18 1.78 5.03
N ASP A 86 4.29 2.40 5.81
CA ASP A 86 4.35 3.85 6.09
C ASP A 86 5.66 4.25 6.79
N ASP A 87 6.10 3.47 7.79
CA ASP A 87 7.37 3.68 8.48
C ASP A 87 8.55 3.45 7.53
N VAL A 88 8.52 2.35 6.77
CA VAL A 88 9.55 2.02 5.78
C VAL A 88 9.70 3.12 4.73
N LEU A 89 8.58 3.62 4.20
CA LEU A 89 8.57 4.70 3.21
C LEU A 89 9.03 6.03 3.82
N ALA A 90 8.54 6.40 5.01
CA ALA A 90 9.00 7.62 5.70
C ALA A 90 10.51 7.59 5.96
N MET A 91 11.05 6.45 6.42
CA MET A 91 12.49 6.26 6.57
C MET A 91 13.23 6.36 5.23
N SER A 92 12.64 5.83 4.15
CA SER A 92 13.21 5.92 2.80
C SER A 92 13.27 7.36 2.29
N PHE A 93 12.20 8.16 2.51
CA PHE A 93 12.21 9.59 2.19
C PHE A 93 13.32 10.33 2.93
N LEU A 94 13.44 10.09 4.23
CA LEU A 94 14.46 10.70 5.07
C LEU A 94 15.89 10.28 4.67
N THR A 95 16.06 9.04 4.21
CA THR A 95 17.36 8.49 3.86
C THR A 95 17.85 8.93 2.49
N PHE A 96 16.97 8.88 1.47
CA PHE A 96 17.39 8.92 0.06
C PHE A 96 17.08 10.23 -0.66
N PHE A 97 16.12 11.03 -0.20
CA PHE A 97 15.66 12.21 -0.91
C PHE A 97 16.18 13.51 -0.28
N ASN A 98 17.49 13.72 -0.36
CA ASN A 98 18.18 14.81 0.31
C ASN A 98 18.85 15.82 -0.64
N SER A 99 18.51 15.79 -1.93
CA SER A 99 18.99 16.76 -2.91
C SER A 99 18.08 17.99 -3.02
N ASP A 100 18.56 19.06 -3.63
CA ASP A 100 17.77 20.25 -3.95
C ASP A 100 16.85 20.06 -5.16
N LYS A 101 16.96 18.91 -5.86
CA LYS A 101 16.12 18.57 -7.01
C LYS A 101 14.80 17.94 -6.55
N PRO A 102 13.68 18.22 -7.24
CA PRO A 102 12.41 17.63 -6.88
C PRO A 102 12.38 16.12 -7.08
N ILE A 103 11.78 15.39 -6.13
CA ILE A 103 11.39 14.01 -6.35
C ILE A 103 10.12 13.95 -7.20
N LEU A 104 9.95 12.85 -7.94
CA LEU A 104 8.82 12.65 -8.84
C LEU A 104 7.90 11.55 -8.35
N PHE A 105 6.59 11.80 -8.38
CA PHE A 105 5.55 10.79 -8.14
C PHE A 105 4.24 11.15 -8.86
N PRO A 106 3.29 10.19 -9.05
CA PRO A 106 2.03 10.48 -9.74
C PRO A 106 1.14 11.47 -8.97
N ASP A 107 0.35 12.26 -9.69
CA ASP A 107 -0.61 13.23 -9.11
C ASP A 107 -1.81 12.58 -8.42
N ILE A 108 -2.22 11.40 -8.91
CA ILE A 108 -3.28 10.58 -8.31
C ILE A 108 -2.64 9.29 -7.80
N THR A 109 -2.21 9.31 -6.54
CA THR A 109 -1.43 8.23 -5.93
C THR A 109 -1.68 8.13 -4.42
N TYR A 110 -0.83 7.38 -3.71
CA TYR A 110 -0.89 7.28 -2.26
C TYR A 110 -0.64 8.64 -1.60
N SER A 111 -1.64 9.11 -0.86
CA SER A 111 -1.70 10.48 -0.35
C SER A 111 -0.84 10.75 0.89
N PHE A 112 0.20 9.96 1.12
CA PHE A 112 1.24 10.23 2.11
C PHE A 112 2.52 10.77 1.48
N TYR A 113 2.73 10.63 0.17
CA TYR A 113 3.99 11.05 -0.45
C TYR A 113 4.22 12.55 -0.33
N ASP A 114 3.21 13.36 -0.63
CA ASP A 114 3.23 14.80 -0.43
C ASP A 114 3.36 15.19 1.05
N VAL A 115 2.70 14.46 1.95
CA VAL A 115 2.78 14.69 3.40
C VAL A 115 4.21 14.46 3.92
N TRP A 116 4.88 13.39 3.50
CA TRP A 116 6.27 13.17 3.89
C TRP A 116 7.23 14.14 3.21
N ALA A 117 7.02 14.48 1.95
CA ALA A 117 7.83 15.48 1.27
C ALA A 117 7.75 16.84 2.00
N ASP A 118 6.56 17.30 2.37
CA ASP A 118 6.36 18.52 3.16
C ASP A 118 6.96 18.42 4.57
N LEU A 119 6.76 17.28 5.24
CA LEU A 119 7.30 17.03 6.59
C LEU A 119 8.82 17.13 6.63
N PHE A 120 9.49 16.54 5.65
CA PHE A 120 10.95 16.51 5.55
C PHE A 120 11.53 17.67 4.74
N ARG A 121 10.68 18.54 4.14
CA ARG A 121 11.08 19.67 3.28
C ARG A 121 11.82 19.21 2.01
N ILE A 122 11.35 18.15 1.43
CA ILE A 122 11.84 17.60 0.17
C ILE A 122 11.05 18.25 -0.96
N PRO A 123 11.70 18.89 -1.93
CA PRO A 123 11.02 19.41 -3.10
C PRO A 123 10.43 18.27 -3.92
N TYR A 124 9.23 18.45 -4.48
CA TYR A 124 8.58 17.43 -5.29
C TYR A 124 7.82 18.00 -6.48
N GLU A 125 7.62 17.16 -7.47
CA GLU A 125 6.80 17.45 -8.65
C GLU A 125 5.86 16.24 -8.93
N CYS A 126 4.55 16.52 -9.02
CA CYS A 126 3.58 15.48 -9.37
C CYS A 126 3.48 15.30 -10.87
N LYS A 127 3.63 14.09 -11.37
CA LYS A 127 3.45 13.74 -12.79
C LYS A 127 2.01 13.29 -13.03
N ALA A 128 1.33 13.94 -13.97
CA ALA A 128 -0.06 13.62 -14.26
C ALA A 128 -0.21 12.22 -14.85
N LEU A 129 -1.08 11.41 -14.27
CA LEU A 129 -1.53 10.18 -14.93
C LEU A 129 -2.28 10.52 -16.22
N ASP A 130 -2.25 9.61 -17.20
CA ASP A 130 -3.01 9.76 -18.42
C ASP A 130 -4.55 9.67 -18.19
N GLU A 131 -5.33 9.68 -19.26
CA GLU A 131 -6.80 9.58 -19.19
C GLU A 131 -7.30 8.22 -18.69
N ASN A 132 -6.47 7.17 -18.78
CA ASN A 132 -6.73 5.82 -18.30
C ASN A 132 -6.12 5.55 -16.92
N PHE A 133 -5.64 6.59 -16.24
CA PHE A 133 -4.93 6.51 -14.97
C PHE A 133 -3.62 5.72 -15.00
N CYS A 134 -2.97 5.63 -16.16
CA CYS A 134 -1.67 5.00 -16.33
C CYS A 134 -0.53 5.99 -16.10
N ILE A 135 0.57 5.50 -15.53
CA ILE A 135 1.84 6.24 -15.47
C ILE A 135 2.43 6.29 -16.88
N ARG A 136 2.85 7.47 -17.32
CA ARG A 136 3.65 7.64 -18.55
C ARG A 136 5.12 7.66 -18.16
N LYS A 137 5.85 6.62 -18.48
CA LYS A 137 7.24 6.44 -18.07
C LYS A 137 8.16 7.59 -18.53
N GLU A 138 7.87 8.17 -19.70
CA GLU A 138 8.65 9.26 -20.28
C GLU A 138 8.65 10.53 -19.40
N ASP A 139 7.61 10.73 -18.59
CA ASP A 139 7.51 11.87 -17.67
C ASP A 139 8.53 11.75 -16.50
N TYR A 140 9.17 10.59 -16.35
CA TYR A 140 10.16 10.28 -15.31
C TYR A 140 11.60 10.21 -15.83
N PHE A 141 11.85 10.52 -17.12
CA PHE A 141 13.20 10.43 -17.70
C PHE A 141 14.04 11.68 -17.49
N GLY A 142 13.42 12.78 -17.05
CA GLY A 142 14.12 14.04 -16.81
C GLY A 142 14.94 14.06 -15.53
N GLU A 143 15.76 15.10 -15.37
CA GLU A 143 16.56 15.33 -14.17
C GLU A 143 15.66 15.49 -12.93
N ASN A 144 15.97 14.75 -11.85
CA ASN A 144 15.16 14.73 -10.63
C ASN A 144 16.00 14.39 -9.40
N GLY A 145 15.39 14.44 -8.20
CA GLY A 145 16.01 14.12 -6.92
C GLY A 145 15.70 12.71 -6.40
N GLY A 146 14.94 11.93 -7.17
CA GLY A 146 14.46 10.59 -6.84
C GLY A 146 13.07 10.34 -7.34
N ILE A 147 12.65 9.10 -7.40
CA ILE A 147 11.34 8.70 -7.93
C ILE A 147 10.66 7.76 -6.94
N ILE A 148 9.35 7.94 -6.76
CA ILE A 148 8.52 6.97 -6.05
C ILE A 148 7.16 6.84 -6.73
N PHE A 149 6.69 5.61 -6.89
CA PHE A 149 5.32 5.32 -7.33
C PHE A 149 4.84 3.97 -6.78
N PRO A 150 3.52 3.83 -6.51
CA PRO A 150 2.94 2.54 -6.19
C PRO A 150 2.79 1.68 -7.44
N ASN A 151 3.06 0.38 -7.31
CA ASN A 151 2.79 -0.57 -8.37
C ASN A 151 2.23 -1.90 -7.83
N PRO A 152 0.94 -2.17 -8.04
CA PRO A 152 -0.09 -1.34 -8.73
C PRO A 152 -0.43 -0.05 -7.98
N ASN A 153 -0.80 0.99 -8.74
CA ASN A 153 -1.12 2.29 -8.17
C ASN A 153 -2.40 2.26 -7.30
N ALA A 154 -2.40 3.02 -6.24
CA ALA A 154 -3.59 3.29 -5.42
C ALA A 154 -3.90 4.80 -5.46
N PRO A 155 -5.14 5.22 -5.79
CA PRO A 155 -6.40 4.45 -5.72
C PRO A 155 -6.84 3.77 -7.02
N THR A 156 -6.09 3.85 -8.11
CA THR A 156 -6.56 3.48 -9.45
C THR A 156 -6.56 1.97 -9.72
N GLY A 157 -5.66 1.22 -9.07
CA GLY A 157 -5.50 -0.23 -9.23
C GLY A 157 -4.66 -0.63 -10.45
N VAL A 158 -4.15 0.33 -11.22
CA VAL A 158 -3.43 0.09 -12.49
C VAL A 158 -1.99 -0.33 -12.22
N GLU A 159 -1.55 -1.37 -12.91
CA GLU A 159 -0.17 -1.85 -12.93
C GLU A 159 0.64 -1.12 -14.00
N LEU A 160 1.85 -0.67 -13.64
CA LEU A 160 2.87 -0.29 -14.60
C LEU A 160 3.66 -1.56 -14.99
N PRO A 161 3.78 -1.89 -16.27
CA PRO A 161 4.52 -3.07 -16.71
C PRO A 161 5.98 -3.06 -16.24
N LEU A 162 6.52 -4.24 -15.90
CA LEU A 162 7.89 -4.37 -15.41
C LEU A 162 8.94 -3.80 -16.38
N GLY A 163 8.73 -3.93 -17.70
CA GLY A 163 9.60 -3.33 -18.71
C GLY A 163 9.62 -1.81 -18.66
N ASP A 164 8.50 -1.18 -18.33
CA ASP A 164 8.42 0.29 -18.20
C ASP A 164 9.10 0.77 -16.91
N ILE A 165 9.01 -0.02 -15.82
CA ILE A 165 9.78 0.21 -14.60
C ILE A 165 11.28 0.13 -14.90
N GLU A 166 11.68 -0.88 -15.69
CA GLU A 166 13.09 -1.05 -16.09
C GLU A 166 13.60 0.12 -16.93
N GLU A 167 12.78 0.66 -17.85
CA GLU A 167 13.16 1.85 -18.61
C GLU A 167 13.31 3.09 -17.72
N ILE A 168 12.44 3.27 -16.70
CA ILE A 168 12.60 4.35 -15.71
C ILE A 168 13.94 4.19 -14.96
N LEU A 169 14.28 3.00 -14.53
CA LEU A 169 15.55 2.72 -13.85
C LEU A 169 16.77 3.01 -14.73
N LEU A 170 16.71 2.65 -16.02
CA LEU A 170 17.78 2.90 -16.98
C LEU A 170 18.05 4.40 -17.19
N HIS A 171 17.02 5.24 -17.18
CA HIS A 171 17.15 6.68 -17.37
C HIS A 171 17.52 7.43 -16.07
N ASN A 172 17.50 6.75 -14.91
CA ASN A 172 17.64 7.36 -13.60
C ASN A 172 18.72 6.67 -12.74
N ARG A 173 19.88 6.35 -13.33
CA ARG A 173 20.95 5.60 -12.66
C ARG A 173 21.59 6.34 -11.46
N ASP A 174 21.46 7.65 -11.42
CA ASP A 174 22.11 8.50 -10.41
C ASP A 174 21.18 8.87 -9.24
N VAL A 175 19.95 8.36 -9.22
CA VAL A 175 18.97 8.61 -8.17
C VAL A 175 18.26 7.33 -7.75
N ILE A 176 17.67 7.32 -6.57
CA ILE A 176 16.92 6.17 -6.06
C ILE A 176 15.50 6.16 -6.65
N VAL A 177 15.10 4.98 -7.11
CA VAL A 177 13.73 4.68 -7.55
C VAL A 177 13.08 3.74 -6.53
N ILE A 178 11.98 4.18 -5.92
CA ILE A 178 11.22 3.40 -4.96
C ILE A 178 9.94 2.91 -5.63
N VAL A 179 9.72 1.61 -5.63
CA VAL A 179 8.48 0.97 -6.08
C VAL A 179 7.71 0.49 -4.86
N ASP A 180 6.57 1.14 -4.58
CA ASP A 180 5.68 0.78 -3.47
C ASP A 180 4.71 -0.32 -3.92
N GLU A 181 4.97 -1.53 -3.50
CA GLU A 181 4.24 -2.74 -3.90
C GLU A 181 3.24 -3.22 -2.84
N ALA A 182 2.55 -2.29 -2.17
CA ALA A 182 1.57 -2.67 -1.15
C ALA A 182 0.46 -3.63 -1.64
N TYR A 183 0.24 -3.73 -2.96
CA TYR A 183 -0.83 -4.52 -3.57
C TYR A 183 -0.36 -5.54 -4.61
N VAL A 184 0.93 -5.74 -4.80
CA VAL A 184 1.51 -6.57 -5.88
C VAL A 184 1.00 -8.01 -5.87
N ASP A 185 0.74 -8.57 -4.69
CA ASP A 185 0.34 -9.97 -4.49
C ASP A 185 -1.05 -10.31 -5.09
N PHE A 186 -1.80 -9.32 -5.54
CA PHE A 186 -3.13 -9.53 -6.13
C PHE A 186 -3.12 -9.64 -7.67
N GLY A 187 -2.00 -10.07 -8.24
CA GLY A 187 -1.87 -10.44 -9.65
C GLY A 187 -1.02 -9.51 -10.51
N ALA A 188 -0.24 -8.62 -9.91
CA ALA A 188 0.78 -7.83 -10.58
C ALA A 188 2.15 -8.54 -10.56
N LYS A 189 3.08 -8.04 -11.37
CA LYS A 189 4.48 -8.49 -11.37
C LYS A 189 5.33 -7.62 -10.46
N SER A 190 6.12 -8.24 -9.59
CA SER A 190 6.99 -7.54 -8.67
C SER A 190 8.27 -7.06 -9.32
N ALA A 191 8.67 -5.83 -9.00
CA ALA A 191 9.98 -5.27 -9.35
C ALA A 191 11.14 -5.92 -8.56
N LEU A 192 10.86 -6.82 -7.62
CA LEU A 192 11.88 -7.66 -6.98
C LEU A 192 12.72 -8.45 -8.00
N GLU A 193 12.16 -8.78 -9.17
CA GLU A 193 12.90 -9.41 -10.27
C GLU A 193 14.07 -8.56 -10.79
N LEU A 194 14.07 -7.25 -10.50
CA LEU A 194 15.07 -6.29 -11.00
C LEU A 194 16.13 -5.90 -9.96
N ILE A 195 15.99 -6.25 -8.68
CA ILE A 195 16.89 -5.75 -7.62
C ILE A 195 18.34 -6.23 -7.75
N GLU A 196 18.58 -7.39 -8.34
CA GLU A 196 19.94 -7.88 -8.61
C GLU A 196 20.60 -7.14 -9.80
N LYS A 197 19.80 -6.49 -10.64
CA LYS A 197 20.28 -5.77 -11.84
C LYS A 197 20.46 -4.27 -11.59
N TYR A 198 19.71 -3.71 -10.63
CA TYR A 198 19.65 -2.26 -10.38
C TYR A 198 19.92 -1.96 -8.91
N ASP A 199 21.09 -1.43 -8.62
CA ASP A 199 21.54 -1.05 -7.29
C ASP A 199 20.84 0.19 -6.71
N ASN A 200 20.13 0.95 -7.55
CA ASN A 200 19.36 2.12 -7.20
C ASN A 200 17.84 1.84 -7.05
N LEU A 201 17.41 0.57 -7.10
CA LEU A 201 16.02 0.17 -6.90
C LEU A 201 15.76 -0.24 -5.45
N LEU A 202 14.71 0.33 -4.85
CA LEU A 202 14.15 -0.11 -3.58
C LEU A 202 12.69 -0.54 -3.79
N VAL A 203 12.36 -1.77 -3.42
CA VAL A 203 10.98 -2.29 -3.48
C VAL A 203 10.42 -2.36 -2.07
N VAL A 204 9.25 -1.74 -1.83
CA VAL A 204 8.60 -1.71 -0.51
C VAL A 204 7.32 -2.52 -0.54
N GLN A 205 7.15 -3.42 0.42
CA GLN A 205 5.94 -4.26 0.55
C GLN A 205 5.38 -4.22 1.98
N THR A 206 4.20 -4.79 2.19
CA THR A 206 3.52 -4.78 3.48
C THR A 206 2.78 -6.09 3.76
N PHE A 207 2.66 -6.43 5.04
CA PHE A 207 1.80 -7.52 5.49
C PHE A 207 0.34 -7.08 5.70
N SER A 208 0.07 -5.78 5.58
CA SER A 208 -1.25 -5.21 5.89
C SER A 208 -2.36 -5.65 4.93
N LYS A 209 -2.02 -6.08 3.71
CA LYS A 209 -2.99 -6.38 2.66
C LYS A 209 -3.11 -7.88 2.40
N SER A 210 -2.17 -8.46 1.69
CA SER A 210 -2.21 -9.87 1.27
C SER A 210 -2.09 -10.86 2.43
N ARG A 211 -1.39 -10.49 3.51
CA ARG A 211 -1.15 -11.36 4.67
C ARG A 211 -2.11 -11.12 5.83
N SER A 212 -3.14 -10.27 5.66
CA SER A 212 -4.20 -10.04 6.68
C SER A 212 -3.69 -9.47 8.02
N MET A 213 -2.56 -8.76 8.02
CA MET A 213 -1.90 -8.32 9.26
C MET A 213 -1.83 -6.79 9.40
N ALA A 214 -2.85 -6.06 8.90
CA ALA A 214 -2.90 -4.61 9.00
C ALA A 214 -2.74 -4.11 10.46
N GLY A 215 -3.34 -4.81 11.43
CA GLY A 215 -3.26 -4.48 12.86
C GLY A 215 -1.88 -4.73 13.48
N MET A 216 -1.05 -5.59 12.87
CA MET A 216 0.28 -5.93 13.40
C MET A 216 1.39 -4.99 12.90
N ARG A 217 1.09 -4.11 11.95
CA ARG A 217 2.03 -3.09 11.48
C ARG A 217 3.38 -3.66 11.03
N ILE A 218 3.41 -4.49 9.98
CA ILE A 218 4.64 -5.02 9.38
C ILE A 218 4.77 -4.50 7.95
N GLY A 219 5.86 -3.81 7.66
CA GLY A 219 6.30 -3.44 6.32
C GLY A 219 7.78 -3.80 6.13
N PHE A 220 8.20 -3.95 4.91
CA PHE A 220 9.59 -4.24 4.60
C PHE A 220 10.01 -3.63 3.26
N ALA A 221 11.32 -3.43 3.11
CA ALA A 221 11.92 -3.05 1.85
C ALA A 221 12.96 -4.08 1.43
N CYS A 222 13.09 -4.26 0.13
CA CYS A 222 14.11 -5.10 -0.49
C CYS A 222 14.91 -4.28 -1.50
N GLY A 223 16.23 -4.46 -1.52
CA GLY A 223 17.12 -3.72 -2.43
C GLY A 223 18.58 -4.14 -2.30
N HIS A 224 19.45 -3.38 -2.93
CA HIS A 224 20.88 -3.60 -2.81
C HIS A 224 21.35 -3.48 -1.34
N PRO A 225 22.28 -4.32 -0.84
CA PRO A 225 22.70 -4.31 0.57
C PRO A 225 23.13 -2.94 1.09
N GLN A 226 23.73 -2.10 0.24
CA GLN A 226 24.13 -0.74 0.62
C GLN A 226 22.94 0.16 0.91
N LEU A 227 21.83 0.06 0.15
CA LEU A 227 20.59 0.81 0.44
C LEU A 227 19.99 0.39 1.79
N ILE A 228 19.98 -0.91 2.05
CA ILE A 228 19.49 -1.48 3.30
C ILE A 228 20.35 -1.05 4.49
N SER A 229 21.68 -0.96 4.32
CA SER A 229 22.57 -0.43 5.34
C SER A 229 22.24 1.02 5.69
N PHE A 230 22.03 1.90 4.71
CA PHE A 230 21.68 3.29 4.93
C PHE A 230 20.31 3.44 5.63
N LEU A 231 19.33 2.63 5.28
CA LEU A 231 18.03 2.60 5.99
C LEU A 231 18.20 2.19 7.46
N ASN A 232 19.03 1.20 7.74
CA ASN A 232 19.34 0.79 9.11
C ASN A 232 20.05 1.89 9.90
N ASP A 233 20.99 2.60 9.30
CA ASP A 233 21.67 3.72 9.95
C ASP A 233 20.70 4.82 10.38
N VAL A 234 19.73 5.17 9.52
CA VAL A 234 18.69 6.15 9.83
C VAL A 234 17.72 5.60 10.88
N LYS A 235 17.27 4.34 10.75
CA LYS A 235 16.40 3.68 11.73
C LYS A 235 17.04 3.71 13.13
N TYR A 236 18.28 3.28 13.26
CA TYR A 236 18.98 3.24 14.56
C TYR A 236 19.24 4.64 15.13
N SER A 237 19.30 5.65 14.28
CA SER A 237 19.44 7.05 14.70
C SER A 237 18.11 7.69 15.10
N PHE A 238 16.97 7.15 14.61
CA PHE A 238 15.63 7.68 14.86
C PHE A 238 14.90 6.91 15.98
N ASN A 239 14.76 5.58 15.84
CA ASN A 239 14.17 4.69 16.83
C ASN A 239 14.67 3.26 16.62
N SER A 240 15.58 2.79 17.48
CA SER A 240 16.24 1.50 17.31
C SER A 240 15.38 0.28 17.65
N TYR A 241 14.35 0.43 18.50
CA TYR A 241 13.46 -0.66 18.92
C TYR A 241 12.04 -0.47 18.42
N THR A 242 11.86 -0.34 17.12
CA THR A 242 10.56 0.03 16.53
C THR A 242 9.52 -1.07 16.60
N MET A 243 9.92 -2.34 16.45
CA MET A 243 9.00 -3.48 16.35
C MET A 243 8.95 -4.26 17.66
N ASP A 244 7.74 -4.52 18.15
CA ASP A 244 7.53 -5.31 19.36
C ASP A 244 7.68 -6.82 19.11
N ARG A 245 7.88 -7.57 20.18
CA ARG A 245 8.09 -9.02 20.16
C ARG A 245 6.91 -9.77 19.53
N THR A 246 5.68 -9.32 19.81
CA THR A 246 4.46 -9.96 19.28
C THR A 246 4.42 -9.86 17.76
N THR A 247 4.70 -8.66 17.25
CA THR A 247 4.79 -8.38 15.82
C THR A 247 5.86 -9.24 15.14
N LEU A 248 7.06 -9.37 15.74
CA LEU A 248 8.15 -10.15 15.16
C LEU A 248 7.79 -11.63 15.02
N VAL A 249 7.33 -12.27 16.10
CA VAL A 249 7.03 -13.73 16.06
C VAL A 249 5.82 -14.04 15.18
N THR A 250 4.80 -13.20 15.17
CA THR A 250 3.62 -13.37 14.30
C THR A 250 3.94 -13.12 12.85
N GLY A 251 4.83 -12.17 12.56
CA GLY A 251 5.32 -11.90 11.20
C GLY A 251 6.05 -13.11 10.61
N VAL A 252 6.92 -13.75 11.38
CA VAL A 252 7.58 -15.00 10.96
C VAL A 252 6.55 -16.09 10.64
N ALA A 253 5.56 -16.30 11.52
CA ALA A 253 4.52 -17.30 11.28
C ALA A 253 3.69 -16.99 10.01
N ALA A 254 3.37 -15.72 9.75
CA ALA A 254 2.60 -15.31 8.58
C ALA A 254 3.35 -15.49 7.27
N ILE A 255 4.66 -15.16 7.21
CA ILE A 255 5.44 -15.26 5.96
C ILE A 255 5.74 -16.71 5.59
N GLN A 256 5.82 -17.61 6.56
CA GLN A 256 6.13 -19.02 6.34
C GLN A 256 4.96 -19.82 5.75
N ASP A 257 3.71 -19.40 5.95
CA ASP A 257 2.53 -20.11 5.43
C ASP A 257 2.21 -19.70 3.98
N LYS A 258 3.00 -20.18 3.05
CA LYS A 258 2.84 -19.90 1.62
C LYS A 258 1.53 -20.45 1.05
N ALA A 259 1.06 -21.59 1.54
CA ALA A 259 -0.16 -22.23 1.03
C ALA A 259 -1.40 -21.39 1.34
N TYR A 260 -1.55 -20.98 2.60
CA TYR A 260 -2.66 -20.12 3.03
C TYR A 260 -2.63 -18.75 2.34
N PHE A 261 -1.42 -18.16 2.24
CA PHE A 261 -1.22 -16.91 1.51
C PHE A 261 -1.70 -16.99 0.06
N THR A 262 -1.28 -18.02 -0.68
CA THR A 262 -1.68 -18.22 -2.07
C THR A 262 -3.19 -18.41 -2.18
N GLU A 263 -3.78 -19.28 -1.35
CA GLU A 263 -5.22 -19.56 -1.33
C GLU A 263 -6.05 -18.29 -1.12
N THR A 264 -5.67 -17.44 -0.13
CA THR A 264 -6.43 -16.22 0.17
C THR A 264 -6.29 -15.16 -0.90
N CYS A 265 -5.09 -14.99 -1.49
CA CYS A 265 -4.89 -14.09 -2.62
C CYS A 265 -5.71 -14.53 -3.85
N GLU A 266 -5.71 -15.83 -4.18
CA GLU A 266 -6.51 -16.38 -5.29
C GLU A 266 -8.03 -16.17 -5.08
N LYS A 267 -8.52 -16.35 -3.86
CA LYS A 267 -9.93 -16.07 -3.51
C LYS A 267 -10.28 -14.59 -3.75
N ILE A 268 -9.42 -13.67 -3.31
CA ILE A 268 -9.63 -12.23 -3.52
C ILE A 268 -9.61 -11.89 -5.01
N ILE A 269 -8.66 -12.43 -5.77
CA ILE A 269 -8.57 -12.23 -7.22
C ILE A 269 -9.84 -12.75 -7.90
N ALA A 270 -10.30 -13.96 -7.57
CA ALA A 270 -11.51 -14.54 -8.14
C ALA A 270 -12.76 -13.70 -7.84
N THR A 271 -12.93 -13.27 -6.58
CA THR A 271 -14.04 -12.40 -6.17
C THR A 271 -13.96 -11.03 -6.87
N ARG A 272 -12.75 -10.45 -7.02
CA ARG A 272 -12.56 -9.21 -7.79
C ARG A 272 -13.02 -9.35 -9.24
N GLU A 273 -12.56 -10.40 -9.92
CA GLU A 273 -12.92 -10.61 -11.34
C GLU A 273 -14.41 -10.90 -11.53
N TRP A 274 -15.05 -11.59 -10.57
CA TRP A 274 -16.50 -11.73 -10.54
C TRP A 274 -17.18 -10.36 -10.33
N ALA A 275 -16.78 -9.59 -9.32
CA ALA A 275 -17.37 -8.29 -9.02
C ALA A 275 -17.22 -7.28 -10.18
N LYS A 276 -16.09 -7.31 -10.91
CA LYS A 276 -15.90 -6.50 -12.13
C LYS A 276 -16.97 -6.81 -13.18
N LYS A 277 -17.30 -8.08 -13.40
CA LYS A 277 -18.37 -8.48 -14.36
C LYS A 277 -19.73 -7.96 -13.95
N GLU A 278 -20.09 -8.11 -12.68
CA GLU A 278 -21.37 -7.64 -12.14
C GLU A 278 -21.46 -6.11 -12.19
N LEU A 279 -20.43 -5.40 -11.78
CA LEU A 279 -20.37 -3.94 -11.86
C LEU A 279 -20.48 -3.44 -13.30
N ALA A 280 -19.80 -4.07 -14.25
CA ALA A 280 -19.89 -3.73 -15.67
C ALA A 280 -21.34 -3.92 -16.21
N ALA A 281 -22.01 -5.01 -15.82
CA ALA A 281 -23.41 -5.26 -16.17
C ALA A 281 -24.36 -4.18 -15.62
N LEU A 282 -24.02 -3.58 -14.47
CA LEU A 282 -24.76 -2.46 -13.88
C LEU A 282 -24.40 -1.09 -14.52
N GLY A 283 -23.43 -1.03 -15.42
CA GLY A 283 -23.05 0.20 -16.13
C GLY A 283 -21.91 0.98 -15.48
N PHE A 284 -21.16 0.35 -14.57
CA PHE A 284 -19.91 0.90 -14.07
C PHE A 284 -18.76 0.72 -15.08
N THR A 285 -17.84 1.64 -15.03
CA THR A 285 -16.55 1.60 -15.73
C THR A 285 -15.42 1.69 -14.72
N PHE A 286 -14.31 1.03 -14.98
CA PHE A 286 -13.15 0.96 -14.09
C PHE A 286 -11.89 0.57 -14.88
N PRO A 287 -10.68 1.00 -14.46
CA PRO A 287 -9.42 0.46 -14.96
C PRO A 287 -9.28 -1.03 -14.60
N ASP A 288 -8.43 -1.75 -15.35
CA ASP A 288 -8.11 -3.15 -15.01
C ASP A 288 -7.28 -3.22 -13.72
N SER A 289 -7.93 -3.56 -12.63
CA SER A 289 -7.29 -3.60 -11.31
C SER A 289 -6.46 -4.86 -11.10
N LYS A 290 -5.24 -4.67 -10.60
CA LYS A 290 -4.33 -5.72 -10.08
C LYS A 290 -4.15 -5.63 -8.56
N THR A 291 -5.15 -5.10 -7.85
CA THR A 291 -5.15 -4.89 -6.39
C THR A 291 -6.29 -5.66 -5.72
N ASN A 292 -6.44 -5.48 -4.40
CA ASN A 292 -7.62 -5.97 -3.67
C ASN A 292 -8.77 -4.94 -3.62
N PHE A 293 -8.88 -4.07 -4.62
CA PHE A 293 -9.97 -3.11 -4.75
C PHE A 293 -10.29 -2.83 -6.22
N ILE A 294 -11.44 -2.23 -6.47
CA ILE A 294 -11.90 -1.76 -7.79
C ILE A 294 -12.11 -0.25 -7.70
N PHE A 295 -11.59 0.51 -8.67
CA PHE A 295 -11.76 1.95 -8.78
C PHE A 295 -12.82 2.26 -9.84
N ALA A 296 -14.08 2.40 -9.43
CA ALA A 296 -15.23 2.38 -10.31
C ALA A 296 -15.98 3.72 -10.37
N SER A 297 -16.45 4.09 -11.55
CA SER A 297 -17.41 5.18 -11.78
C SER A 297 -18.63 4.66 -12.51
N HIS A 298 -19.81 5.27 -12.27
CA HIS A 298 -21.03 4.93 -12.98
C HIS A 298 -21.37 6.01 -14.01
N LYS A 299 -21.80 5.59 -15.20
CA LYS A 299 -22.02 6.49 -16.36
C LYS A 299 -23.10 7.55 -16.16
N SER A 300 -24.10 7.31 -15.32
CA SER A 300 -25.27 8.20 -15.16
C SER A 300 -25.64 8.51 -13.71
N CYS A 301 -24.97 7.89 -12.72
CA CYS A 301 -25.23 8.14 -11.30
C CYS A 301 -23.93 8.66 -10.64
N PRO A 302 -23.93 9.86 -10.04
CA PRO A 302 -22.75 10.42 -9.41
C PRO A 302 -22.20 9.53 -8.29
N ALA A 303 -20.88 9.37 -8.23
CA ALA A 303 -20.23 8.54 -7.21
C ALA A 303 -20.55 8.99 -5.79
N LYS A 304 -20.69 10.31 -5.56
CA LYS A 304 -21.08 10.85 -4.25
C LYS A 304 -22.44 10.37 -3.79
N GLU A 305 -23.44 10.32 -4.69
CA GLU A 305 -24.80 9.86 -4.35
C GLU A 305 -24.81 8.35 -4.03
N ILE A 306 -24.09 7.54 -4.83
CA ILE A 306 -23.91 6.12 -4.57
C ILE A 306 -23.22 5.90 -3.21
N PHE A 307 -22.16 6.67 -2.93
CA PHE A 307 -21.45 6.62 -1.65
C PHE A 307 -22.35 6.90 -0.46
N GLU A 308 -23.15 7.96 -0.53
CA GLU A 308 -24.05 8.34 0.56
C GLU A 308 -25.17 7.30 0.77
N ALA A 309 -25.70 6.74 -0.33
CA ALA A 309 -26.72 5.68 -0.26
C ALA A 309 -26.17 4.37 0.32
N LEU A 310 -24.97 3.94 -0.10
CA LEU A 310 -24.30 2.76 0.48
C LEU A 310 -24.07 2.92 1.98
N ARG A 311 -23.62 4.11 2.40
CA ARG A 311 -23.35 4.40 3.81
C ARG A 311 -24.61 4.31 4.68
N GLN A 312 -25.78 4.68 4.17
CA GLN A 312 -27.07 4.52 4.87
C GLN A 312 -27.42 3.06 5.13
N GLU A 313 -26.99 2.15 4.26
CA GLU A 313 -27.16 0.70 4.39
C GLU A 313 -25.96 0.02 5.08
N HIS A 314 -25.13 0.79 5.79
CA HIS A 314 -23.94 0.28 6.47
C HIS A 314 -22.90 -0.43 5.56
N ILE A 315 -22.90 -0.09 4.27
CA ILE A 315 -21.89 -0.54 3.31
C ILE A 315 -20.89 0.60 3.10
N TYR A 316 -19.67 0.43 3.54
CA TYR A 316 -18.65 1.49 3.53
C TYR A 316 -17.64 1.27 2.42
N VAL A 317 -17.63 2.19 1.44
CA VAL A 317 -16.64 2.27 0.38
C VAL A 317 -15.81 3.56 0.53
N ARG A 318 -14.80 3.79 -0.29
CA ARG A 318 -14.02 5.03 -0.23
C ARG A 318 -14.40 5.97 -1.38
N TYR A 319 -14.71 7.21 -1.05
CA TYR A 319 -14.92 8.33 -1.97
C TYR A 319 -13.81 9.36 -1.83
N PHE A 320 -13.42 10.02 -2.93
CA PHE A 320 -12.38 11.03 -2.98
C PHE A 320 -12.92 12.32 -3.62
N PRO A 321 -13.20 13.38 -2.84
CA PRO A 321 -13.67 14.66 -3.38
C PRO A 321 -12.50 15.48 -3.96
N LYS A 322 -11.77 14.90 -4.92
CA LYS A 322 -10.61 15.53 -5.58
C LYS A 322 -10.84 15.58 -7.10
N PRO A 323 -10.34 16.63 -7.80
CA PRO A 323 -10.45 16.71 -9.25
C PRO A 323 -10.00 15.43 -9.96
N ARG A 324 -10.62 15.09 -11.07
CA ARG A 324 -10.43 13.88 -11.90
C ARG A 324 -10.91 12.57 -11.27
N ILE A 325 -11.05 12.48 -9.94
CA ILE A 325 -11.46 11.25 -9.23
C ILE A 325 -12.73 11.43 -8.39
N ASP A 326 -13.34 12.59 -8.41
CA ASP A 326 -14.56 12.93 -7.66
C ASP A 326 -15.83 12.21 -8.18
N ASN A 327 -15.73 11.51 -9.31
CA ASN A 327 -16.81 10.63 -9.80
C ASN A 327 -16.41 9.15 -9.75
N HIS A 328 -15.49 8.78 -8.84
CA HIS A 328 -15.06 7.40 -8.64
C HIS A 328 -15.22 6.96 -7.18
N LEU A 329 -15.49 5.67 -7.03
CA LEU A 329 -15.48 4.97 -5.75
C LEU A 329 -14.34 3.95 -5.76
N ARG A 330 -13.56 3.87 -4.69
CA ARG A 330 -12.67 2.75 -4.48
C ARG A 330 -13.38 1.74 -3.57
N ILE A 331 -13.66 0.57 -4.13
CA ILE A 331 -14.40 -0.51 -3.50
C ILE A 331 -13.41 -1.61 -3.16
N THR A 332 -13.13 -1.82 -1.88
CA THR A 332 -12.32 -2.96 -1.43
C THR A 332 -13.03 -4.27 -1.78
N VAL A 333 -12.29 -5.27 -2.18
CA VAL A 333 -12.83 -6.62 -2.42
C VAL A 333 -12.97 -7.33 -1.07
N GLY A 334 -14.21 -7.55 -0.65
CA GLY A 334 -14.59 -8.31 0.53
C GLY A 334 -14.67 -9.82 0.25
N THR A 335 -15.32 -10.55 1.14
CA THR A 335 -15.74 -11.93 0.87
C THR A 335 -16.73 -11.96 -0.29
N GLN A 336 -16.93 -13.13 -0.90
CA GLN A 336 -17.93 -13.31 -1.97
C GLN A 336 -19.32 -12.84 -1.50
N GLU A 337 -19.74 -13.22 -0.29
CA GLU A 337 -21.03 -12.84 0.29
C GLU A 337 -21.17 -11.31 0.49
N GLU A 338 -20.12 -10.63 0.96
CA GLU A 338 -20.12 -9.17 1.12
C GLU A 338 -20.25 -8.46 -0.23
N MET A 339 -19.55 -8.96 -1.25
CA MET A 339 -19.63 -8.40 -2.59
C MET A 339 -21.00 -8.67 -3.25
N GLU A 340 -21.61 -9.82 -3.01
CA GLU A 340 -22.98 -10.11 -3.47
C GLU A 340 -24.01 -9.14 -2.85
N LYS A 341 -23.88 -8.85 -1.56
CA LYS A 341 -24.75 -7.86 -0.89
C LYS A 341 -24.57 -6.46 -1.48
N LEU A 342 -23.31 -6.04 -1.76
CA LEU A 342 -23.02 -4.78 -2.44
C LEU A 342 -23.70 -4.71 -3.82
N ILE A 343 -23.51 -5.74 -4.66
CA ILE A 343 -24.10 -5.81 -6.00
C ILE A 343 -25.62 -5.76 -5.95
N HIS A 344 -26.23 -6.54 -5.06
CA HIS A 344 -27.68 -6.56 -4.88
C HIS A 344 -28.24 -5.18 -4.47
N PHE A 345 -27.56 -4.47 -3.56
CA PHE A 345 -27.91 -3.10 -3.22
C PHE A 345 -27.85 -2.18 -4.45
N LEU A 346 -26.72 -2.21 -5.19
CA LEU A 346 -26.53 -1.37 -6.37
C LEU A 346 -27.57 -1.63 -7.45
N GLU A 347 -27.97 -2.90 -7.68
CA GLU A 347 -29.05 -3.25 -8.60
C GLU A 347 -30.37 -2.56 -8.26
N LYS A 348 -30.77 -2.60 -6.98
CA LYS A 348 -32.01 -1.97 -6.52
C LYS A 348 -31.92 -0.45 -6.61
N TYR A 349 -30.79 0.11 -6.14
CA TYR A 349 -30.56 1.55 -6.13
C TYR A 349 -30.65 2.15 -7.53
N LEU A 350 -29.90 1.58 -8.48
CA LEU A 350 -29.84 2.08 -9.85
C LEU A 350 -31.15 1.88 -10.63
N LYS A 351 -31.98 0.88 -10.32
CA LYS A 351 -33.34 0.72 -10.90
C LYS A 351 -34.29 1.85 -10.49
N ASN A 352 -34.13 2.37 -9.29
CA ASN A 352 -34.99 3.43 -8.74
C ASN A 352 -34.50 4.86 -9.15
N HIS A 353 -33.35 4.99 -9.78
CA HIS A 353 -32.76 6.25 -10.18
C HIS A 353 -32.54 6.35 -11.70
N LYS A 354 -33.28 5.53 -12.48
CA LYS A 354 -33.32 5.58 -13.96
C LYS A 354 -34.34 6.59 -14.47
#